data_df3f38662b74f822a173bd92ece5cbc5
#
_entry.id   df3f38662b74f822a173bd92ece5cbc5
#
_cell.length_a   1.000
_cell.length_b   1.000
_cell.length_c   1.000
_cell.angle_alpha   90.00
_cell.angle_beta   90.00
_cell.angle_gamma   90.00
#
_symmetry.space_group_name_H-M   'P 1'
#
loop_
_entity.id
_entity.type
_entity.pdbx_description
1 polymer ?
#
loop_
_entity_poly.entity_id
_entity_poly.type
_entity_poly.pdbx_seq_one_letter_code
_entity_poly.pdbx_strand_id
1 'polypeptide(L)'
;MATPVTYSLNYDPSLSPDGRRMVFLKALEGRETLFIASSDGTGEKQLVKTDADIEDPAWSPDGTQIAYVRIADGKKSLHVMGIDGSNDRAVTPASQSPIHPAWTPDSKAVLYCTDDDLDPPRKNAAEIYRLDLASGRIAIVLSGGVNTYPVSSPDGRRIAFRKFLDNNSEVYVMDSDGRNVRNLTDHPAFDGWPEWSPDGKRIAFASNRNSPYQVFVMNADGSDVKLVANTEGRATAPKWSPDGKTIYFTNCWRTGRSAACEIFVAPAPPP
;
A
#
# COMPACT_ATOMS: atom_id res chain seq x y z
N MET A 1 7.76 0.89 21.67
CA MET A 1 8.68 1.63 20.77
C MET A 1 8.70 0.93 19.42
N ALA A 2 8.85 1.69 18.36
CA ALA A 2 9.07 1.11 17.03
C ALA A 2 10.54 0.75 16.84
N THR A 3 10.80 -0.37 16.18
CA THR A 3 12.16 -0.84 15.90
C THR A 3 12.33 -1.12 14.41
N PRO A 4 13.49 -0.79 13.81
CA PRO A 4 13.77 -1.15 12.44
C PRO A 4 13.95 -2.67 12.30
N VAL A 5 13.46 -3.22 11.20
CA VAL A 5 13.66 -4.63 10.80
C VAL A 5 14.54 -4.77 9.55
N THR A 6 14.83 -3.65 8.88
CA THR A 6 15.74 -3.60 7.73
C THR A 6 16.76 -2.48 7.90
N TYR A 7 17.83 -2.52 7.11
CA TYR A 7 18.92 -1.55 7.16
C TYR A 7 19.40 -1.24 5.73
N SER A 8 19.00 -0.13 5.19
CA SER A 8 19.37 0.54 3.93
C SER A 8 18.25 0.69 2.91
N LEU A 9 17.71 1.90 2.75
CA LEU A 9 16.77 2.35 1.69
C LEU A 9 15.69 1.29 1.33
N ASN A 10 14.99 0.77 2.35
CA ASN A 10 13.93 -0.22 2.20
C ASN A 10 12.58 0.40 2.54
N TYR A 11 11.54 0.11 1.75
CA TYR A 11 10.22 0.70 1.92
C TYR A 11 9.12 -0.16 1.31
N ASP A 12 7.86 0.22 1.53
CA ASP A 12 6.63 -0.42 1.05
C ASP A 12 6.57 -1.93 1.32
N PRO A 13 6.58 -2.35 2.61
CA PRO A 13 6.50 -3.75 2.95
C PRO A 13 5.12 -4.34 2.63
N SER A 14 5.10 -5.58 2.15
CA SER A 14 3.90 -6.40 2.10
C SER A 14 4.17 -7.78 2.69
N LEU A 15 3.42 -8.16 3.71
CA LEU A 15 3.63 -9.40 4.46
C LEU A 15 2.97 -10.59 3.79
N SER A 16 3.60 -11.76 3.91
CA SER A 16 2.97 -13.03 3.57
C SER A 16 1.79 -13.31 4.53
N PRO A 17 0.74 -14.03 4.09
CA PRO A 17 -0.41 -14.33 4.95
C PRO A 17 -0.09 -15.13 6.21
N ASP A 18 1.03 -15.87 6.24
CA ASP A 18 1.52 -16.58 7.41
C ASP A 18 2.39 -15.70 8.33
N GLY A 19 2.67 -14.45 7.94
CA GLY A 19 3.47 -13.48 8.68
C GLY A 19 4.96 -13.79 8.77
N ARG A 20 5.44 -14.82 8.05
CA ARG A 20 6.84 -15.27 8.16
C ARG A 20 7.77 -14.56 7.20
N ARG A 21 7.25 -14.02 6.11
CA ARG A 21 8.02 -13.36 5.07
C ARG A 21 7.42 -12.00 4.73
N MET A 22 8.21 -11.17 4.10
CA MET A 22 7.77 -9.92 3.48
C MET A 22 8.42 -9.74 2.12
N VAL A 23 7.72 -9.08 1.22
CA VAL A 23 8.30 -8.45 0.03
C VAL A 23 8.36 -6.94 0.27
N PHE A 24 9.37 -6.30 -0.28
CA PHE A 24 9.60 -4.87 -0.08
C PHE A 24 10.44 -4.30 -1.21
N LEU A 25 10.42 -3.01 -1.35
CA LEU A 25 11.27 -2.28 -2.28
C LEU A 25 12.60 -1.92 -1.63
N LYS A 26 13.67 -2.05 -2.41
CA LYS A 26 15.01 -1.62 -2.04
C LYS A 26 15.61 -0.81 -3.18
N ALA A 27 16.14 0.36 -2.85
CA ALA A 27 16.89 1.14 -3.81
C ALA A 27 18.28 0.50 -4.02
N LEU A 28 18.52 0.01 -5.21
CA LEU A 28 19.76 -0.60 -5.63
C LEU A 28 20.27 0.09 -6.91
N GLU A 29 21.49 0.65 -6.88
CA GLU A 29 22.11 1.32 -8.01
C GLU A 29 21.25 2.42 -8.67
N GLY A 30 20.46 3.14 -7.82
CA GLY A 30 19.59 4.22 -8.26
C GLY A 30 18.23 3.77 -8.83
N ARG A 31 17.88 2.49 -8.68
CA ARG A 31 16.59 1.90 -9.11
C ARG A 31 15.86 1.25 -7.97
N GLU A 32 14.55 1.25 -8.05
CA GLU A 32 13.69 0.56 -7.12
C GLU A 32 13.51 -0.90 -7.55
N THR A 33 13.84 -1.82 -6.67
CA THR A 33 13.92 -3.25 -6.97
C THR A 33 13.18 -4.06 -5.90
N LEU A 34 12.52 -5.13 -6.31
CA LEU A 34 11.74 -5.98 -5.42
C LEU A 34 12.62 -7.05 -4.75
N PHE A 35 12.54 -7.09 -3.43
CA PHE A 35 13.19 -8.08 -2.57
C PHE A 35 12.17 -8.88 -1.77
N ILE A 36 12.57 -10.08 -1.35
CA ILE A 36 11.87 -10.91 -0.39
C ILE A 36 12.82 -11.24 0.75
N ALA A 37 12.29 -11.26 1.99
CA ALA A 37 13.03 -11.64 3.20
C ALA A 37 12.11 -12.32 4.21
N SER A 38 12.69 -12.84 5.29
CA SER A 38 11.93 -13.12 6.52
C SER A 38 11.32 -11.83 7.08
N SER A 39 10.22 -11.92 7.82
CA SER A 39 9.55 -10.73 8.38
C SER A 39 10.37 -9.97 9.43
N ASP A 40 11.46 -10.56 9.93
CA ASP A 40 12.48 -9.91 10.77
C ASP A 40 13.60 -9.22 9.97
N GLY A 41 13.50 -9.21 8.63
CA GLY A 41 14.47 -8.60 7.71
C GLY A 41 15.64 -9.50 7.33
N THR A 42 15.76 -10.70 7.89
CA THR A 42 16.86 -11.61 7.58
C THR A 42 16.65 -12.37 6.28
N GLY A 43 17.75 -12.84 5.66
CA GLY A 43 17.69 -13.69 4.47
C GLY A 43 17.19 -12.96 3.22
N GLU A 44 17.44 -11.67 3.09
CA GLU A 44 17.00 -10.88 1.93
C GLU A 44 17.54 -11.45 0.62
N LYS A 45 16.66 -11.49 -0.40
CA LYS A 45 16.96 -11.95 -1.74
C LYS A 45 16.23 -11.09 -2.75
N GLN A 46 16.92 -10.64 -3.78
CA GLN A 46 16.30 -9.99 -4.93
C GLN A 46 15.36 -10.97 -5.65
N LEU A 47 14.11 -10.57 -5.82
CA LEU A 47 13.07 -11.41 -6.42
C LEU A 47 12.94 -11.19 -7.93
N VAL A 48 13.04 -9.93 -8.36
CA VAL A 48 12.97 -9.54 -9.77
C VAL A 48 14.30 -8.93 -10.21
N LYS A 49 14.87 -9.45 -11.30
CA LYS A 49 16.03 -8.86 -11.96
C LYS A 49 15.57 -8.23 -13.27
N THR A 50 15.50 -6.91 -13.30
CA THR A 50 15.02 -6.13 -14.45
C THR A 50 15.76 -4.80 -14.53
N ASP A 51 15.73 -4.19 -15.69
CA ASP A 51 16.20 -2.81 -15.91
C ASP A 51 15.11 -1.77 -15.66
N ALA A 52 13.90 -2.20 -15.32
CA ALA A 52 12.76 -1.35 -14.99
C ALA A 52 12.70 -1.06 -13.48
N ASP A 53 12.12 0.07 -13.08
CA ASP A 53 11.75 0.34 -11.70
C ASP A 53 10.52 -0.46 -11.30
N ILE A 54 10.46 -0.82 -10.03
CA ILE A 54 9.36 -1.58 -9.42
C ILE A 54 8.74 -0.72 -8.32
N GLU A 55 7.41 -0.64 -8.28
CA GLU A 55 6.65 0.06 -7.24
C GLU A 55 5.54 -0.82 -6.66
N ASP A 56 5.07 -0.47 -5.46
CA ASP A 56 3.83 -0.93 -4.84
C ASP A 56 3.64 -2.46 -4.79
N PRO A 57 4.53 -3.24 -4.19
CA PRO A 57 4.36 -4.68 -4.12
C PRO A 57 3.22 -5.08 -3.17
N ALA A 58 2.40 -6.05 -3.58
CA ALA A 58 1.30 -6.58 -2.79
C ALA A 58 1.29 -8.11 -2.83
N TRP A 59 1.40 -8.76 -1.67
CA TRP A 59 1.29 -10.20 -1.53
C TRP A 59 -0.17 -10.65 -1.59
N SER A 60 -0.48 -11.71 -2.33
CA SER A 60 -1.85 -12.24 -2.40
C SER A 60 -2.27 -12.90 -1.08
N PRO A 61 -3.55 -12.79 -0.66
CA PRO A 61 -4.06 -13.40 0.56
C PRO A 61 -3.92 -14.94 0.62
N ASP A 62 -3.88 -15.64 -0.52
CA ASP A 62 -3.64 -17.07 -0.58
C ASP A 62 -2.15 -17.45 -0.48
N GLY A 63 -1.26 -16.46 -0.45
CA GLY A 63 0.17 -16.65 -0.28
C GLY A 63 0.93 -17.13 -1.53
N THR A 64 0.29 -17.17 -2.70
CA THR A 64 0.86 -17.81 -3.90
C THR A 64 1.45 -16.83 -4.91
N GLN A 65 1.02 -15.56 -4.88
CA GLN A 65 1.36 -14.56 -5.89
C GLN A 65 1.75 -13.22 -5.28
N ILE A 66 2.43 -12.39 -6.08
CA ILE A 66 2.75 -11.01 -5.79
C ILE A 66 2.28 -10.17 -6.98
N ALA A 67 1.49 -9.13 -6.69
CA ALA A 67 1.19 -8.06 -7.63
C ALA A 67 2.16 -6.90 -7.41
N TYR A 68 2.56 -6.20 -8.47
CA TYR A 68 3.44 -5.05 -8.39
C TYR A 68 3.32 -4.18 -9.63
N VAL A 69 3.77 -2.94 -9.56
CA VAL A 69 3.84 -2.03 -10.70
C VAL A 69 5.26 -2.07 -11.27
N ARG A 70 5.36 -2.25 -12.59
CA ARG A 70 6.61 -2.15 -13.33
C ARG A 70 6.61 -0.88 -14.16
N ILE A 71 7.71 -0.13 -14.09
CA ILE A 71 7.91 1.10 -14.86
C ILE A 71 9.03 0.87 -15.85
N ALA A 72 8.69 0.81 -17.12
CA ALA A 72 9.62 0.66 -18.22
C ALA A 72 9.39 1.77 -19.27
N ASP A 73 10.42 2.48 -19.66
CA ASP A 73 10.35 3.60 -20.62
C ASP A 73 9.29 4.65 -20.24
N GLY A 74 9.18 4.93 -18.93
CA GLY A 74 8.20 5.87 -18.36
C GLY A 74 6.74 5.39 -18.38
N LYS A 75 6.49 4.12 -18.75
CA LYS A 75 5.14 3.53 -18.79
C LYS A 75 4.96 2.55 -17.62
N LYS A 76 3.84 2.70 -16.92
CA LYS A 76 3.44 1.82 -15.83
C LYS A 76 2.60 0.65 -16.33
N SER A 77 2.86 -0.54 -15.79
CA SER A 77 2.04 -1.74 -16.01
C SER A 77 1.91 -2.53 -14.71
N LEU A 78 0.73 -3.03 -14.44
CA LEU A 78 0.51 -3.96 -13.32
C LEU A 78 0.94 -5.36 -13.73
N HIS A 79 1.76 -5.97 -12.92
CA HIS A 79 2.28 -7.32 -13.08
C HIS A 79 1.79 -8.22 -11.96
N VAL A 80 1.68 -9.50 -12.27
CA VAL A 80 1.45 -10.58 -11.30
C VAL A 80 2.44 -11.69 -11.58
N MET A 81 3.09 -12.19 -10.52
CA MET A 81 4.05 -13.30 -10.58
C MET A 81 3.88 -14.26 -9.40
N GLY A 82 4.47 -15.44 -9.50
CA GLY A 82 4.63 -16.34 -8.36
C GLY A 82 5.59 -15.79 -7.30
N ILE A 83 5.47 -16.25 -6.07
CA ILE A 83 6.31 -15.81 -4.93
C ILE A 83 7.80 -16.17 -5.08
N ASP A 84 8.15 -17.01 -6.02
CA ASP A 84 9.51 -17.37 -6.41
C ASP A 84 10.04 -16.55 -7.60
N GLY A 85 9.25 -15.62 -8.12
CA GLY A 85 9.54 -14.82 -9.31
C GLY A 85 9.13 -15.46 -10.63
N SER A 86 8.50 -16.66 -10.59
CA SER A 86 8.05 -17.36 -11.80
C SER A 86 6.76 -16.77 -12.36
N ASN A 87 6.47 -17.06 -13.63
CA ASN A 87 5.23 -16.69 -14.32
C ASN A 87 4.91 -15.19 -14.30
N ASP A 88 5.94 -14.34 -14.27
CA ASP A 88 5.76 -12.89 -14.30
C ASP A 88 5.08 -12.47 -15.61
N ARG A 89 3.97 -11.74 -15.48
CA ARG A 89 3.20 -11.26 -16.62
C ARG A 89 2.51 -9.94 -16.33
N ALA A 90 2.45 -9.06 -17.35
CA ALA A 90 1.61 -7.89 -17.32
C ALA A 90 0.13 -8.31 -17.35
N VAL A 91 -0.69 -7.68 -16.51
CA VAL A 91 -2.13 -7.95 -16.39
C VAL A 91 -3.00 -6.75 -16.76
N THR A 92 -2.40 -5.58 -16.99
CA THR A 92 -3.09 -4.39 -17.49
C THR A 92 -2.51 -3.95 -18.83
N PRO A 93 -3.32 -3.28 -19.68
CA PRO A 93 -2.81 -2.56 -20.85
C PRO A 93 -1.85 -1.44 -20.43
N ALA A 94 -0.82 -1.19 -21.24
CA ALA A 94 0.18 -0.14 -20.97
C ALA A 94 -0.41 1.29 -20.95
N SER A 95 -1.65 1.47 -21.45
CA SER A 95 -2.35 2.76 -21.48
C SER A 95 -3.03 3.15 -20.16
N GLN A 96 -3.04 2.26 -19.15
CA GLN A 96 -3.80 2.49 -17.91
C GLN A 96 -2.99 3.13 -16.77
N SER A 97 -1.68 3.24 -16.87
CA SER A 97 -0.82 3.79 -15.79
C SER A 97 -1.24 3.35 -14.38
N PRO A 98 -1.32 2.04 -14.09
CA PRO A 98 -1.79 1.53 -12.81
C PRO A 98 -0.80 1.83 -11.69
N ILE A 99 -1.33 2.14 -10.49
CA ILE A 99 -0.57 2.29 -9.25
C ILE A 99 -1.36 1.71 -8.07
N HIS A 100 -0.67 1.46 -6.95
CA HIS A 100 -1.22 1.01 -5.66
C HIS A 100 -2.12 -0.24 -5.79
N PRO A 101 -1.61 -1.37 -6.32
CA PRO A 101 -2.37 -2.60 -6.39
C PRO A 101 -2.68 -3.17 -5.00
N ALA A 102 -3.89 -3.68 -4.83
CA ALA A 102 -4.32 -4.39 -3.63
C ALA A 102 -5.21 -5.57 -4.00
N TRP A 103 -4.94 -6.73 -3.42
CA TRP A 103 -5.71 -7.93 -3.71
C TRP A 103 -7.11 -7.89 -3.09
N THR A 104 -8.07 -8.53 -3.76
CA THR A 104 -9.30 -8.93 -3.09
C THR A 104 -9.05 -10.11 -2.14
N PRO A 105 -9.80 -10.27 -1.04
CA PRO A 105 -9.54 -11.32 -0.04
C PRO A 105 -9.58 -12.75 -0.58
N ASP A 106 -10.28 -12.97 -1.68
CA ASP A 106 -10.37 -14.27 -2.38
C ASP A 106 -9.22 -14.52 -3.36
N SER A 107 -8.26 -13.58 -3.46
CA SER A 107 -7.12 -13.62 -4.40
C SER A 107 -7.49 -13.73 -5.89
N LYS A 108 -8.74 -13.44 -6.26
CA LYS A 108 -9.20 -13.57 -7.66
C LYS A 108 -9.13 -12.28 -8.44
N ALA A 109 -9.03 -11.15 -7.76
CA ALA A 109 -8.96 -9.85 -8.42
C ALA A 109 -7.95 -8.93 -7.72
N VAL A 110 -7.53 -7.90 -8.45
CA VAL A 110 -6.68 -6.82 -7.94
C VAL A 110 -7.43 -5.51 -8.11
N LEU A 111 -7.54 -4.75 -7.02
CA LEU A 111 -7.89 -3.34 -7.05
C LEU A 111 -6.63 -2.55 -7.39
N TYR A 112 -6.76 -1.47 -8.13
CA TYR A 112 -5.68 -0.51 -8.39
C TYR A 112 -6.28 0.85 -8.69
N CYS A 113 -5.51 1.90 -8.60
CA CYS A 113 -5.90 3.20 -9.12
C CYS A 113 -5.02 3.59 -10.31
N THR A 114 -5.47 4.55 -11.09
CA THR A 114 -4.67 5.11 -12.17
C THR A 114 -3.86 6.29 -11.66
N ASP A 115 -2.66 6.42 -12.21
CA ASP A 115 -1.86 7.63 -12.12
C ASP A 115 -2.12 8.43 -13.39
N ASP A 116 -3.27 9.11 -13.41
CA ASP A 116 -3.64 9.95 -14.55
C ASP A 116 -2.79 11.19 -14.63
N ASP A 117 -1.50 10.87 -14.70
CA ASP A 117 -0.44 11.80 -14.97
C ASP A 117 -0.21 12.91 -13.96
N LEU A 118 0.87 12.78 -13.49
CA LEU A 118 1.72 13.51 -12.62
C LEU A 118 2.02 14.94 -13.06
N ASP A 119 1.60 15.36 -14.20
CA ASP A 119 1.69 16.75 -14.62
C ASP A 119 0.61 17.57 -13.90
N PRO A 120 1.01 18.53 -13.02
CA PRO A 120 0.03 19.45 -12.46
C PRO A 120 -0.59 20.23 -13.60
N PRO A 121 -1.66 19.93 -14.09
CA PRO A 121 -3.05 20.18 -13.79
C PRO A 121 -3.97 18.96 -13.94
N ARG A 122 -3.45 17.76 -14.19
CA ARG A 122 -4.26 16.57 -14.44
C ARG A 122 -4.46 15.67 -13.20
N LYS A 123 -3.85 15.94 -12.07
CA LYS A 123 -4.07 15.25 -10.77
C LYS A 123 -5.50 15.38 -10.22
N ASN A 124 -6.47 15.72 -11.05
CA ASN A 124 -7.87 15.84 -10.64
C ASN A 124 -8.67 14.55 -10.89
N ALA A 125 -8.05 13.50 -11.42
CA ALA A 125 -8.74 12.25 -11.68
C ALA A 125 -7.79 11.06 -11.47
N ALA A 126 -7.96 10.36 -10.36
CA ALA A 126 -7.45 9.02 -10.15
C ALA A 126 -8.62 8.12 -9.80
N GLU A 127 -8.89 7.16 -10.64
CA GLU A 127 -10.05 6.27 -10.51
C GLU A 127 -9.62 4.94 -9.89
N ILE A 128 -10.52 4.31 -9.15
CA ILE A 128 -10.31 2.96 -8.61
C ILE A 128 -10.91 1.94 -9.57
N TYR A 129 -10.09 0.98 -9.96
CA TYR A 129 -10.43 -0.14 -10.83
C TYR A 129 -10.36 -1.47 -10.11
N ARG A 130 -11.11 -2.44 -10.63
CA ARG A 130 -11.03 -3.86 -10.27
C ARG A 130 -10.72 -4.68 -11.51
N LEU A 131 -9.61 -5.41 -11.47
CA LEU A 131 -9.20 -6.37 -12.48
C LEU A 131 -9.50 -7.79 -12.00
N ASP A 132 -10.34 -8.51 -12.70
CA ASP A 132 -10.54 -9.96 -12.51
C ASP A 132 -9.44 -10.73 -13.24
N LEU A 133 -8.65 -11.49 -12.52
CA LEU A 133 -7.44 -12.13 -13.08
C LEU A 133 -7.73 -13.32 -13.98
N ALA A 134 -8.88 -13.99 -13.80
CA ALA A 134 -9.24 -15.14 -14.61
C ALA A 134 -9.77 -14.71 -15.99
N SER A 135 -10.61 -13.69 -16.04
CA SER A 135 -11.20 -13.18 -17.28
C SER A 135 -10.43 -12.05 -17.95
N GLY A 136 -9.54 -11.38 -17.21
CA GLY A 136 -8.88 -10.14 -17.65
C GLY A 136 -9.82 -8.94 -17.69
N ARG A 137 -11.05 -9.05 -17.18
CA ARG A 137 -12.03 -7.96 -17.19
C ARG A 137 -11.63 -6.86 -16.20
N ILE A 138 -11.56 -5.65 -16.70
CA ILE A 138 -11.35 -4.44 -15.91
C ILE A 138 -12.67 -3.68 -15.80
N ALA A 139 -13.01 -3.25 -14.58
CA ALA A 139 -14.20 -2.45 -14.31
C ALA A 139 -13.85 -1.28 -13.38
N ILE A 140 -14.43 -0.11 -13.62
CA ILE A 140 -14.36 1.04 -12.72
C ILE A 140 -15.21 0.74 -11.48
N VAL A 141 -14.62 0.90 -10.29
CA VAL A 141 -15.31 0.80 -9.00
C VAL A 141 -15.71 2.18 -8.51
N LEU A 142 -14.81 3.16 -8.62
CA LEU A 142 -15.07 4.54 -8.23
C LEU A 142 -14.43 5.50 -9.22
N SER A 143 -15.21 6.45 -9.71
CA SER A 143 -14.76 7.55 -10.57
C SER A 143 -15.01 8.91 -9.92
N GLY A 144 -14.40 9.94 -10.46
CA GLY A 144 -14.57 11.32 -10.03
C GLY A 144 -13.68 11.71 -8.85
N GLY A 145 -12.74 12.62 -9.10
CA GLY A 145 -11.73 13.11 -8.15
C GLY A 145 -10.50 12.23 -8.08
N VAL A 146 -9.62 12.52 -7.14
CA VAL A 146 -8.36 11.77 -6.92
C VAL A 146 -8.57 10.73 -5.82
N ASN A 147 -8.76 9.46 -6.22
CA ASN A 147 -9.02 8.32 -5.34
C ASN A 147 -7.86 7.33 -5.49
N THR A 148 -7.09 7.11 -4.43
CA THR A 148 -5.86 6.32 -4.46
C THR A 148 -5.75 5.38 -3.25
N TYR A 149 -4.79 4.45 -3.27
CA TYR A 149 -4.54 3.48 -2.20
C TYR A 149 -5.78 2.66 -1.81
N PRO A 150 -6.49 2.05 -2.78
CA PRO A 150 -7.64 1.21 -2.44
C PRO A 150 -7.19 -0.06 -1.71
N VAL A 151 -7.92 -0.46 -0.67
CA VAL A 151 -7.68 -1.71 0.05
C VAL A 151 -9.00 -2.35 0.48
N SER A 152 -9.19 -3.64 0.15
CA SER A 152 -10.39 -4.40 0.52
C SER A 152 -10.40 -4.72 2.01
N SER A 153 -11.57 -4.63 2.66
CA SER A 153 -11.77 -5.24 3.99
C SER A 153 -11.60 -6.77 3.92
N PRO A 154 -11.18 -7.45 5.01
CA PRO A 154 -10.97 -8.91 4.99
C PRO A 154 -12.21 -9.73 4.61
N ASP A 155 -13.41 -9.21 4.85
CA ASP A 155 -14.68 -9.83 4.45
C ASP A 155 -15.09 -9.53 2.99
N GLY A 156 -14.30 -8.69 2.29
CA GLY A 156 -14.53 -8.30 0.89
C GLY A 156 -15.72 -7.38 0.65
N ARG A 157 -16.37 -6.88 1.71
CA ARG A 157 -17.61 -6.08 1.59
C ARG A 157 -17.35 -4.59 1.44
N ARG A 158 -16.20 -4.11 1.89
CA ARG A 158 -15.84 -2.68 1.88
C ARG A 158 -14.47 -2.46 1.25
N ILE A 159 -14.24 -1.24 0.80
CA ILE A 159 -12.95 -0.74 0.32
C ILE A 159 -12.64 0.54 1.09
N ALA A 160 -11.49 0.59 1.75
CA ALA A 160 -10.94 1.83 2.26
C ALA A 160 -10.00 2.41 1.20
N PHE A 161 -9.92 3.73 1.11
CA PHE A 161 -9.09 4.41 0.12
C PHE A 161 -8.75 5.84 0.58
N ARG A 162 -7.76 6.44 -0.04
CA ARG A 162 -7.47 7.86 0.13
C ARG A 162 -8.23 8.66 -0.93
N LYS A 163 -8.89 9.72 -0.53
CA LYS A 163 -9.48 10.71 -1.42
C LYS A 163 -8.84 12.07 -1.18
N PHE A 164 -8.39 12.71 -2.26
CA PHE A 164 -7.93 14.07 -2.24
C PHE A 164 -9.06 14.99 -2.74
N LEU A 165 -9.46 15.95 -1.92
CA LEU A 165 -10.54 16.90 -2.18
C LEU A 165 -10.22 18.21 -1.46
N ASP A 166 -10.49 19.35 -2.10
CA ASP A 166 -10.36 20.70 -1.53
C ASP A 166 -8.99 20.96 -0.86
N ASN A 167 -7.90 20.54 -1.52
CA ASN A 167 -6.53 20.64 -1.03
C ASN A 167 -6.27 19.86 0.27
N ASN A 168 -7.11 18.89 0.63
CA ASN A 168 -6.91 17.98 1.74
C ASN A 168 -6.98 16.52 1.29
N SER A 169 -6.40 15.65 2.08
CA SER A 169 -6.34 14.22 1.83
C SER A 169 -6.88 13.47 3.05
N GLU A 170 -7.89 12.64 2.84
CA GLU A 170 -8.61 11.93 3.89
C GLU A 170 -8.75 10.44 3.57
N VAL A 171 -8.92 9.63 4.60
CA VAL A 171 -9.30 8.23 4.48
C VAL A 171 -10.81 8.11 4.37
N TYR A 172 -11.25 7.47 3.30
CA TYR A 172 -12.64 7.16 3.01
C TYR A 172 -12.89 5.66 3.03
N VAL A 173 -14.14 5.28 3.18
CA VAL A 173 -14.63 3.92 3.01
C VAL A 173 -15.84 3.93 2.08
N MET A 174 -16.00 2.84 1.32
CA MET A 174 -17.17 2.58 0.48
C MET A 174 -17.51 1.09 0.49
N ASP A 175 -18.69 0.73 -0.01
CA ASP A 175 -19.02 -0.66 -0.31
C ASP A 175 -18.15 -1.17 -1.47
N SER A 176 -17.98 -2.48 -1.58
CA SER A 176 -17.12 -3.09 -2.61
C SER A 176 -17.61 -2.84 -4.05
N ASP A 177 -18.84 -2.38 -4.22
CA ASP A 177 -19.43 -1.96 -5.51
C ASP A 177 -19.31 -0.45 -5.79
N GLY A 178 -18.61 0.30 -4.95
CA GLY A 178 -18.38 1.74 -5.10
C GLY A 178 -19.47 2.64 -4.50
N ARG A 179 -20.48 2.08 -3.85
CA ARG A 179 -21.56 2.85 -3.22
C ARG A 179 -21.23 3.26 -1.79
N ASN A 180 -22.08 4.09 -1.19
CA ASN A 180 -22.03 4.49 0.23
C ASN A 180 -20.68 5.05 0.66
N VAL A 181 -20.09 5.91 -0.19
CA VAL A 181 -18.80 6.58 0.06
C VAL A 181 -18.92 7.49 1.28
N ARG A 182 -18.05 7.30 2.27
CA ARG A 182 -18.05 8.03 3.55
C ARG A 182 -16.64 8.39 3.99
N ASN A 183 -16.44 9.65 4.44
CA ASN A 183 -15.21 10.10 5.08
C ASN A 183 -15.07 9.48 6.48
N LEU A 184 -13.88 9.00 6.83
CA LEU A 184 -13.59 8.43 8.15
C LEU A 184 -12.71 9.33 9.01
N THR A 185 -11.86 10.17 8.43
CA THR A 185 -10.89 10.95 9.21
C THR A 185 -11.32 12.38 9.48
N ASP A 186 -11.95 13.06 8.52
CA ASP A 186 -12.48 14.44 8.62
C ASP A 186 -11.60 15.38 9.47
N HIS A 187 -10.34 15.54 9.09
CA HIS A 187 -9.32 16.24 9.86
C HIS A 187 -8.53 17.20 8.96
N PRO A 188 -8.07 18.38 9.46
CA PRO A 188 -7.26 19.31 8.64
C PRO A 188 -5.90 18.77 8.19
N ALA A 189 -5.41 17.69 8.81
CA ALA A 189 -4.19 17.01 8.40
C ALA A 189 -4.42 16.16 7.16
N PHE A 190 -3.35 15.92 6.42
CA PHE A 190 -3.35 14.96 5.32
C PHE A 190 -3.32 13.54 5.87
N ASP A 191 -4.34 12.75 5.58
CA ASP A 191 -4.50 11.35 5.96
C ASP A 191 -4.49 10.45 4.72
N GLY A 192 -3.86 9.26 4.81
CA GLY A 192 -3.77 8.35 3.66
C GLY A 192 -3.13 7.01 4.00
N TRP A 193 -2.87 6.20 2.98
CA TRP A 193 -2.33 4.84 3.11
C TRP A 193 -3.15 3.95 4.06
N PRO A 194 -4.48 3.83 3.86
CA PRO A 194 -5.28 3.00 4.73
C PRO A 194 -4.93 1.52 4.60
N GLU A 195 -5.01 0.80 5.73
CA GLU A 195 -4.82 -0.65 5.78
C GLU A 195 -5.74 -1.27 6.82
N TRP A 196 -6.54 -2.26 6.43
CA TRP A 196 -7.45 -2.95 7.33
C TRP A 196 -6.71 -3.89 8.28
N SER A 197 -7.12 -3.93 9.55
CA SER A 197 -6.71 -5.00 10.45
C SER A 197 -7.26 -6.36 9.97
N PRO A 198 -6.58 -7.48 10.26
CA PRO A 198 -7.01 -8.81 9.80
C PRO A 198 -8.42 -9.22 10.24
N ASP A 199 -8.89 -8.68 11.37
CA ASP A 199 -10.25 -8.90 11.88
C ASP A 199 -11.30 -7.93 11.30
N GLY A 200 -10.88 -6.96 10.47
CA GLY A 200 -11.73 -5.97 9.83
C GLY A 200 -12.36 -4.94 10.77
N LYS A 201 -11.90 -4.86 12.03
CA LYS A 201 -12.46 -3.95 13.03
C LYS A 201 -11.76 -2.61 13.11
N ARG A 202 -10.52 -2.53 12.61
CA ARG A 202 -9.68 -1.33 12.67
C ARG A 202 -9.05 -1.02 11.32
N ILE A 203 -8.60 0.22 11.17
CA ILE A 203 -7.86 0.71 10.00
C ILE A 203 -6.60 1.42 10.52
N ALA A 204 -5.43 1.00 10.04
CA ALA A 204 -4.20 1.76 10.18
C ALA A 204 -4.09 2.76 9.03
N PHE A 205 -3.53 3.94 9.28
CA PHE A 205 -3.32 4.96 8.27
C PHE A 205 -2.16 5.87 8.65
N ALA A 206 -1.62 6.61 7.69
CA ALA A 206 -0.61 7.63 7.95
C ALA A 206 -1.25 9.02 7.97
N SER A 207 -0.81 9.85 8.91
CA SER A 207 -1.31 11.21 9.10
C SER A 207 -0.19 12.17 9.44
N ASN A 208 -0.24 13.40 8.94
CA ASN A 208 0.71 14.44 9.33
C ASN A 208 0.21 15.34 10.48
N ARG A 209 -0.85 14.91 11.21
CA ARG A 209 -1.40 15.65 12.37
C ARG A 209 -0.38 15.89 13.49
N ASN A 210 0.64 15.06 13.57
CA ASN A 210 1.78 15.18 14.47
C ASN A 210 3.10 15.44 13.70
N SER A 211 3.06 16.21 12.61
CA SER A 211 4.19 16.45 11.70
C SER A 211 5.59 16.06 12.24
N PRO A 212 6.39 15.24 11.52
CA PRO A 212 6.13 14.65 10.22
C PRO A 212 5.03 13.56 10.26
N TYR A 213 4.70 12.94 9.11
CA TYR A 213 3.72 11.85 9.08
C TYR A 213 4.05 10.76 10.09
N GLN A 214 3.02 10.31 10.81
CA GLN A 214 3.08 9.18 11.74
C GLN A 214 1.97 8.18 11.42
N VAL A 215 2.11 6.95 11.89
CA VAL A 215 1.09 5.91 11.74
C VAL A 215 0.12 5.96 12.89
N PHE A 216 -1.17 5.94 12.56
CA PHE A 216 -2.30 5.90 13.48
C PHE A 216 -3.16 4.67 13.21
N VAL A 217 -3.98 4.32 14.19
CA VAL A 217 -5.04 3.31 14.08
C VAL A 217 -6.34 3.92 14.55
N MET A 218 -7.43 3.60 13.84
CA MET A 218 -8.80 3.96 14.22
C MET A 218 -9.71 2.74 14.14
N ASN A 219 -10.87 2.79 14.75
CA ASN A 219 -11.94 1.84 14.50
C ASN A 219 -12.43 1.93 13.05
N ALA A 220 -13.03 0.86 12.54
CA ALA A 220 -13.54 0.79 11.16
C ALA A 220 -14.68 1.78 10.85
N ASP A 221 -15.22 2.46 11.86
CA ASP A 221 -16.19 3.54 11.74
C ASP A 221 -15.57 4.95 11.76
N GLY A 222 -14.24 5.06 11.95
CA GLY A 222 -13.48 6.29 12.04
C GLY A 222 -13.25 6.79 13.48
N SER A 223 -13.84 6.14 14.49
CA SER A 223 -13.69 6.52 15.90
C SER A 223 -12.37 6.03 16.51
N ASP A 224 -12.03 6.54 17.70
CA ASP A 224 -10.92 6.09 18.56
C ASP A 224 -9.55 6.09 17.87
N VAL A 225 -9.16 7.24 17.35
CA VAL A 225 -7.86 7.43 16.66
C VAL A 225 -6.72 7.39 17.67
N LYS A 226 -5.81 6.43 17.54
CA LYS A 226 -4.65 6.24 18.41
C LYS A 226 -3.34 6.27 17.61
N LEU A 227 -2.32 6.93 18.13
CA LEU A 227 -0.96 6.90 17.59
C LEU A 227 -0.33 5.51 17.81
N VAL A 228 0.27 4.93 16.76
CA VAL A 228 0.98 3.64 16.85
C VAL A 228 2.36 3.83 17.46
N ALA A 229 3.14 4.73 16.90
CA ALA A 229 4.48 5.05 17.38
C ALA A 229 4.86 6.47 16.96
N ASN A 230 5.63 7.13 17.81
CA ASN A 230 6.26 8.40 17.46
C ASN A 230 7.68 8.11 16.97
N THR A 231 7.95 8.42 15.70
CA THR A 231 9.26 8.26 15.08
C THR A 231 9.83 9.63 14.69
N GLU A 232 11.15 9.73 14.60
CA GLU A 232 11.80 10.98 14.16
C GLU A 232 11.63 11.23 12.66
N GLY A 233 11.26 10.20 11.89
CA GLY A 233 11.07 10.25 10.45
C GLY A 233 9.62 10.39 10.03
N ARG A 234 9.41 10.36 8.71
CA ARG A 234 8.10 10.29 8.08
C ARG A 234 7.66 8.83 7.99
N ALA A 235 6.70 8.43 8.80
CA ALA A 235 6.13 7.09 8.82
C ALA A 235 4.90 7.00 7.91
N THR A 236 4.94 6.07 6.93
CA THR A 236 3.89 5.86 5.91
C THR A 236 3.72 4.38 5.58
N ALA A 237 2.74 4.05 4.73
CA ALA A 237 2.48 2.70 4.21
C ALA A 237 2.38 1.62 5.31
N PRO A 238 1.48 1.79 6.30
CA PRO A 238 1.31 0.79 7.35
C PRO A 238 0.78 -0.52 6.80
N LYS A 239 1.26 -1.64 7.38
CA LYS A 239 0.79 -3.01 7.10
C LYS A 239 0.64 -3.78 8.40
N TRP A 240 -0.52 -4.38 8.61
CA TRP A 240 -0.77 -5.22 9.77
C TRP A 240 -0.05 -6.58 9.66
N SER A 241 0.48 -7.09 10.78
CA SER A 241 0.79 -8.50 10.86
C SER A 241 -0.49 -9.34 10.78
N PRO A 242 -0.45 -10.56 10.22
CA PRO A 242 -1.64 -11.41 10.10
C PRO A 242 -2.34 -11.75 11.42
N ASP A 243 -1.60 -11.72 12.54
CA ASP A 243 -2.17 -11.91 13.88
C ASP A 243 -2.77 -10.64 14.51
N GLY A 244 -2.67 -9.50 13.81
CA GLY A 244 -3.19 -8.21 14.25
C GLY A 244 -2.49 -7.58 15.45
N LYS A 245 -1.31 -8.08 15.85
CA LYS A 245 -0.59 -7.60 17.05
C LYS A 245 0.44 -6.54 16.75
N THR A 246 0.95 -6.49 15.53
CA THR A 246 2.00 -5.54 15.14
C THR A 246 1.65 -4.85 13.83
N ILE A 247 2.27 -3.68 13.61
CA ILE A 247 2.15 -2.90 12.38
C ILE A 247 3.56 -2.64 11.87
N TYR A 248 3.79 -3.03 10.63
CA TYR A 248 4.98 -2.69 9.85
C TYR A 248 4.70 -1.41 9.09
N PHE A 249 5.71 -0.57 8.91
CA PHE A 249 5.57 0.66 8.13
C PHE A 249 6.92 1.16 7.63
N THR A 250 6.90 1.94 6.59
CA THR A 250 8.06 2.65 6.10
C THR A 250 8.31 3.89 6.96
N ASN A 251 9.53 4.09 7.44
CA ASN A 251 9.94 5.32 8.10
C ASN A 251 11.13 5.92 7.37
N CYS A 252 10.97 7.14 6.86
CA CYS A 252 11.99 7.85 6.09
C CYS A 252 12.45 9.11 6.82
N TRP A 253 13.76 9.36 6.84
CA TRP A 253 14.35 10.57 7.39
C TRP A 253 15.46 11.11 6.51
N ARG A 254 15.81 12.36 6.69
CA ARG A 254 16.91 12.99 5.97
C ARG A 254 18.17 13.00 6.84
N THR A 255 19.26 12.47 6.29
CA THR A 255 20.60 12.56 6.85
C THR A 255 21.44 13.45 5.93
N GLY A 256 21.51 14.73 6.24
CA GLY A 256 22.19 15.69 5.37
C GLY A 256 21.50 15.85 4.01
N ARG A 257 22.19 15.50 2.92
CA ARG A 257 21.65 15.54 1.54
C ARG A 257 21.00 14.23 1.08
N SER A 258 21.09 13.18 1.86
CA SER A 258 20.56 11.85 1.53
C SER A 258 19.24 11.60 2.29
N ALA A 259 18.31 10.91 1.64
CA ALA A 259 17.16 10.31 2.31
C ALA A 259 17.52 8.87 2.71
N ALA A 260 17.09 8.44 3.87
CA ALA A 260 17.16 7.05 4.31
C ALA A 260 15.74 6.59 4.65
N CYS A 261 15.37 5.40 4.20
CA CYS A 261 14.09 4.78 4.51
C CYS A 261 14.33 3.36 4.99
N GLU A 262 13.64 2.98 6.05
CA GLU A 262 13.68 1.63 6.60
C GLU A 262 12.28 1.15 6.94
N ILE A 263 12.14 -0.16 6.97
CA ILE A 263 10.92 -0.79 7.46
C ILE A 263 11.02 -0.91 8.98
N PHE A 264 10.04 -0.35 9.66
CA PHE A 264 9.89 -0.40 11.12
C PHE A 264 8.72 -1.30 11.49
N VAL A 265 8.77 -1.84 12.72
CA VAL A 265 7.68 -2.57 13.34
C VAL A 265 7.36 -1.98 14.71
N ALA A 266 6.09 -1.88 15.03
CA ALA A 266 5.60 -1.45 16.32
C ALA A 266 4.42 -2.32 16.80
N PRO A 267 4.20 -2.49 18.11
CA PRO A 267 2.99 -3.09 18.61
C PRO A 267 1.75 -2.30 18.18
N ALA A 268 0.71 -3.01 17.78
CA ALA A 268 -0.59 -2.38 17.54
C ALA A 268 -1.16 -1.84 18.88
N PRO A 269 -1.76 -0.64 18.91
CA PRO A 269 -2.44 -0.15 20.08
C PRO A 269 -3.54 -1.14 20.52
N PRO A 270 -3.81 -1.27 21.83
CA PRO A 270 -4.94 -2.06 22.29
C PRO A 270 -6.26 -1.51 21.73
N PRO A 271 -7.26 -2.39 21.59
CA PRO A 271 -8.61 -1.98 21.16
C PRO A 271 -9.23 -0.92 22.06
#